data_b849ef320af991dea160c36612aff67d
#
_entry.id   b849ef320af991dea160c36612aff67d
#
_cell.length_a   1.000
_cell.length_b   1.000
_cell.length_c   1.000
_cell.angle_alpha   90.00
_cell.angle_beta   90.00
_cell.angle_gamma   90.00
#
_symmetry.space_group_name_H-M   'P 1'
#
loop_
_entity.id
_entity.type
_entity.pdbx_description
1 polymer ?
#
loop_
_entity_poly.entity_id
_entity_poly.type
_entity_poly.pdbx_seq_one_letter_code
_entity_poly.pdbx_strand_id
1 'polypeptide(L)'
;MSEKFYFMSKILVIGAGRSSSSLIDYLLNHAKTYHWFITIADTNKEAVELKVKEYQDVAEAVSFDVHNETLRETLIQKSDFVVSMLPAFMHGEVARDCVRLGKHLATASYVSQEMKDLDKEAKEKKLLLLNECGLDPGIDHASAMKIIHEIQDKGGNVTGFKSFCGGLVAPESNDNPWGYKFSWNPRNVILAGQGTAQFIENGKLKFIPYNRIYTQTETIEVDGYGAFDAYANRDSISYKIPYGLNDARTMLRGTLRMPGYCKAWNVFVKLGLTDDTYKIKNSDSLTYTDLIESFLPEGNISVKEKLIAFMGADIDAEVLEKLEYLELFSHRRMKLKEGSPAELLQNLLEEKWLLKAGDKDMIVMQHQFEYELNGMTKKLKSSLVVIGDDEVHTAMAKTVGLPLAITIKNFLTGKFKSYGVQIPISREIYEPMLQELEQLGICFQESEQG
;
A
#
# COMPACT_ATOMS: atom_id res chain seq x y z
N MET A 1 41.79 -6.46 22.67
CA MET A 1 40.64 -6.31 21.80
C MET A 1 39.84 -7.60 21.90
N SER A 2 38.66 -7.60 22.52
CA SER A 2 37.82 -8.78 22.58
C SER A 2 37.19 -8.94 21.18
N GLU A 3 37.48 -10.03 20.49
CA GLU A 3 36.72 -10.47 19.34
C GLU A 3 35.26 -10.66 19.79
N LYS A 4 34.40 -9.69 19.43
CA LYS A 4 32.97 -9.89 19.48
C LYS A 4 32.67 -10.96 18.43
N PHE A 5 32.40 -12.19 18.85
CA PHE A 5 31.77 -13.18 17.99
C PHE A 5 30.39 -12.61 17.57
N TYR A 6 30.33 -12.02 16.40
CA TYR A 6 29.07 -11.66 15.79
C TYR A 6 28.39 -12.95 15.32
N PHE A 7 27.38 -13.41 16.07
CA PHE A 7 26.50 -14.47 15.58
C PHE A 7 25.82 -13.97 14.30
N MET A 8 25.85 -14.79 13.27
CA MET A 8 25.21 -14.50 12.00
C MET A 8 23.69 -14.53 12.19
N SER A 9 23.02 -13.37 12.04
CA SER A 9 21.55 -13.31 12.11
C SER A 9 20.94 -13.84 10.82
N LYS A 10 19.92 -14.67 10.93
CA LYS A 10 19.21 -15.29 9.80
C LYS A 10 17.88 -14.61 9.58
N ILE A 11 17.70 -14.03 8.39
CA ILE A 11 16.48 -13.32 7.99
C ILE A 11 15.76 -14.16 6.95
N LEU A 12 14.49 -14.48 7.19
CA LEU A 12 13.60 -15.14 6.25
C LEU A 12 12.67 -14.10 5.63
N VAL A 13 12.74 -13.92 4.33
CA VAL A 13 11.79 -13.11 3.55
C VAL A 13 10.80 -14.04 2.85
N ILE A 14 9.52 -13.92 3.18
CA ILE A 14 8.44 -14.69 2.58
C ILE A 14 7.67 -13.79 1.61
N GLY A 15 7.74 -14.11 0.32
CA GLY A 15 7.15 -13.32 -0.77
C GLY A 15 8.18 -12.40 -1.45
N ALA A 16 8.38 -12.63 -2.76
CA ALA A 16 9.31 -11.87 -3.61
C ALA A 16 8.57 -11.14 -4.75
N GLY A 17 7.33 -10.67 -4.47
CA GLY A 17 6.47 -9.97 -5.40
C GLY A 17 6.98 -8.57 -5.77
N ARG A 18 6.16 -7.81 -6.54
CA ARG A 18 6.51 -6.51 -7.11
C ARG A 18 6.99 -5.48 -6.08
N SER A 19 6.38 -5.42 -4.90
CA SER A 19 6.71 -4.43 -3.87
C SER A 19 7.89 -4.83 -2.98
N SER A 20 8.54 -5.98 -3.20
CA SER A 20 9.62 -6.49 -2.35
C SER A 20 11.01 -6.29 -2.93
N SER A 21 11.17 -5.84 -4.18
CA SER A 21 12.48 -5.71 -4.83
C SER A 21 13.45 -4.86 -4.02
N SER A 22 13.09 -3.64 -3.68
CA SER A 22 13.95 -2.73 -2.91
C SER A 22 14.24 -3.21 -1.48
N LEU A 23 13.31 -3.93 -0.83
CA LEU A 23 13.56 -4.60 0.45
C LEU A 23 14.64 -5.66 0.31
N ILE A 24 14.50 -6.55 -0.69
CA ILE A 24 15.42 -7.66 -0.92
C ILE A 24 16.80 -7.13 -1.25
N ASP A 25 16.89 -6.18 -2.18
CA ASP A 25 18.16 -5.57 -2.58
C ASP A 25 18.85 -4.88 -1.42
N TYR A 26 18.09 -4.15 -0.58
CA TYR A 26 18.63 -3.53 0.61
C TYR A 26 19.22 -4.56 1.58
N LEU A 27 18.49 -5.65 1.88
CA LEU A 27 18.96 -6.69 2.79
C LEU A 27 20.18 -7.42 2.25
N LEU A 28 20.19 -7.77 0.95
CA LEU A 28 21.31 -8.44 0.28
C LEU A 28 22.58 -7.57 0.29
N ASN A 29 22.46 -6.30 -0.08
CA ASN A 29 23.59 -5.35 -0.10
C ASN A 29 24.20 -5.12 1.28
N HIS A 30 23.42 -5.26 2.35
CA HIS A 30 23.88 -5.08 3.73
C HIS A 30 24.27 -6.37 4.43
N ALA A 31 24.01 -7.54 3.83
CA ALA A 31 24.17 -8.85 4.46
C ALA A 31 25.60 -9.08 4.96
N LYS A 32 26.62 -8.79 4.15
CA LYS A 32 28.04 -8.93 4.56
C LYS A 32 28.42 -7.97 5.68
N THR A 33 27.99 -6.72 5.59
CA THR A 33 28.32 -5.68 6.57
C THR A 33 27.78 -5.99 7.97
N TYR A 34 26.57 -6.56 8.03
CA TYR A 34 25.90 -6.86 9.31
C TYR A 34 25.94 -8.33 9.69
N HIS A 35 26.65 -9.18 8.95
CA HIS A 35 26.74 -10.62 9.17
C HIS A 35 25.35 -11.29 9.17
N TRP A 36 24.58 -11.05 8.11
CA TRP A 36 23.27 -11.68 7.90
C TRP A 36 23.35 -12.81 6.87
N PHE A 37 22.47 -13.78 7.03
CA PHE A 37 22.14 -14.76 6.01
C PHE A 37 20.68 -14.60 5.65
N ILE A 38 20.38 -14.41 4.35
CA ILE A 38 19.05 -14.10 3.85
C ILE A 38 18.47 -15.30 3.13
N THR A 39 17.38 -15.87 3.65
CA THR A 39 16.59 -16.88 2.93
C THR A 39 15.39 -16.19 2.31
N ILE A 40 15.25 -16.27 0.97
CA ILE A 40 14.12 -15.71 0.24
C ILE A 40 13.24 -16.86 -0.23
N ALA A 41 11.98 -16.88 0.24
CA ALA A 41 11.02 -17.93 0.01
C ALA A 41 9.81 -17.43 -0.80
N ASP A 42 9.59 -17.99 -1.98
CA ASP A 42 8.48 -17.65 -2.89
C ASP A 42 8.03 -18.88 -3.68
N THR A 43 6.81 -18.85 -4.20
CA THR A 43 6.30 -19.88 -5.11
C THR A 43 7.07 -19.89 -6.43
N ASN A 44 7.53 -18.72 -6.89
CA ASN A 44 8.35 -18.57 -8.10
C ASN A 44 9.84 -18.58 -7.73
N LYS A 45 10.37 -19.79 -7.53
CA LYS A 45 11.77 -19.99 -7.16
C LYS A 45 12.75 -19.43 -8.19
N GLU A 46 12.47 -19.59 -9.48
CA GLU A 46 13.36 -19.12 -10.56
C GLU A 46 13.57 -17.61 -10.53
N ALA A 47 12.50 -16.84 -10.29
CA ALA A 47 12.59 -15.39 -10.13
C ALA A 47 13.42 -14.99 -8.90
N VAL A 48 13.37 -15.77 -7.82
CA VAL A 48 14.17 -15.53 -6.61
C VAL A 48 15.62 -15.92 -6.82
N GLU A 49 15.90 -17.03 -7.51
CA GLU A 49 17.26 -17.47 -7.82
C GLU A 49 18.03 -16.41 -8.63
N LEU A 50 17.34 -15.71 -9.54
CA LEU A 50 17.94 -14.59 -10.27
C LEU A 50 18.37 -13.45 -9.35
N LYS A 51 17.57 -13.12 -8.32
CA LYS A 51 17.86 -12.05 -7.36
C LYS A 51 19.05 -12.38 -6.44
N VAL A 52 19.20 -13.65 -6.03
CA VAL A 52 20.29 -14.07 -5.13
C VAL A 52 21.56 -14.52 -5.86
N LYS A 53 21.56 -14.51 -7.18
CA LYS A 53 22.65 -15.09 -8.01
C LYS A 53 24.04 -14.55 -7.65
N GLU A 54 24.14 -13.27 -7.34
CA GLU A 54 25.42 -12.60 -6.99
C GLU A 54 25.71 -12.62 -5.47
N TYR A 55 24.79 -13.19 -4.66
CA TYR A 55 24.83 -13.18 -3.21
C TYR A 55 24.84 -14.57 -2.57
N GLN A 56 25.24 -15.61 -3.31
CA GLN A 56 25.16 -17.03 -2.89
C GLN A 56 25.96 -17.34 -1.61
N ASP A 57 26.91 -16.50 -1.26
CA ASP A 57 27.68 -16.61 0.00
C ASP A 57 26.90 -16.11 1.23
N VAL A 58 25.86 -15.31 1.06
CA VAL A 58 25.04 -14.72 2.13
C VAL A 58 23.55 -14.90 1.94
N ALA A 59 23.10 -15.54 0.86
CA ALA A 59 21.69 -15.73 0.58
C ALA A 59 21.37 -17.02 -0.15
N GLU A 60 20.13 -17.48 0.01
CA GLU A 60 19.56 -18.63 -0.72
C GLU A 60 18.13 -18.37 -1.16
N ALA A 61 17.71 -19.06 -2.22
CA ALA A 61 16.34 -19.07 -2.75
C ALA A 61 15.66 -20.40 -2.40
N VAL A 62 14.43 -20.33 -1.90
CA VAL A 62 13.61 -21.51 -1.54
C VAL A 62 12.28 -21.45 -2.25
N SER A 63 11.88 -22.55 -2.94
CA SER A 63 10.52 -22.71 -3.41
C SER A 63 9.59 -22.95 -2.23
N PHE A 64 8.57 -22.11 -2.08
CA PHE A 64 7.77 -22.10 -0.87
C PHE A 64 6.31 -21.74 -1.15
N ASP A 65 5.42 -22.62 -0.72
CA ASP A 65 3.99 -22.33 -0.57
C ASP A 65 3.69 -22.12 0.91
N VAL A 66 3.12 -20.98 1.28
CA VAL A 66 2.79 -20.63 2.67
C VAL A 66 1.83 -21.63 3.33
N HIS A 67 0.98 -22.31 2.54
CA HIS A 67 0.07 -23.33 3.05
C HIS A 67 0.77 -24.66 3.36
N ASN A 68 2.04 -24.83 2.98
CA ASN A 68 2.85 -25.95 3.43
C ASN A 68 3.35 -25.71 4.86
N GLU A 69 2.55 -26.09 5.85
CA GLU A 69 2.79 -25.87 7.27
C GLU A 69 4.15 -26.41 7.72
N THR A 70 4.51 -27.64 7.35
CA THR A 70 5.78 -28.27 7.75
C THR A 70 6.99 -27.47 7.24
N LEU A 71 6.95 -27.04 5.98
CA LEU A 71 8.03 -26.24 5.40
C LEU A 71 8.06 -24.82 6.02
N ARG A 72 6.88 -24.22 6.25
CA ARG A 72 6.76 -22.90 6.90
C ARG A 72 7.38 -22.92 8.29
N GLU A 73 7.03 -23.89 9.13
CA GLU A 73 7.62 -24.04 10.45
C GLU A 73 9.14 -24.27 10.39
N THR A 74 9.59 -25.12 9.46
CA THR A 74 11.04 -25.41 9.32
C THR A 74 11.83 -24.15 8.95
N LEU A 75 11.33 -23.33 8.03
CA LEU A 75 11.98 -22.09 7.61
C LEU A 75 11.98 -21.04 8.73
N ILE A 76 10.83 -20.86 9.39
CA ILE A 76 10.69 -19.93 10.52
C ILE A 76 11.62 -20.35 11.67
N GLN A 77 11.66 -21.65 12.03
CA GLN A 77 12.51 -22.13 13.11
C GLN A 77 13.99 -21.86 12.87
N LYS A 78 14.45 -21.95 11.63
CA LYS A 78 15.85 -21.70 11.23
C LYS A 78 16.21 -20.22 11.17
N SER A 79 15.26 -19.30 11.21
CA SER A 79 15.46 -17.86 11.15
C SER A 79 15.48 -17.22 12.54
N ASP A 80 16.02 -16.01 12.65
CA ASP A 80 15.95 -15.14 13.82
C ASP A 80 14.87 -14.06 13.63
N PHE A 81 14.71 -13.61 12.38
CA PHE A 81 13.75 -12.59 12.00
C PHE A 81 13.01 -13.02 10.73
N VAL A 82 11.68 -12.86 10.70
CA VAL A 82 10.82 -13.17 9.56
C VAL A 82 10.25 -11.87 8.98
N VAL A 83 10.28 -11.74 7.68
CA VAL A 83 9.66 -10.65 6.93
C VAL A 83 8.57 -11.23 6.04
N SER A 84 7.32 -10.83 6.27
CA SER A 84 6.20 -11.32 5.48
C SER A 84 5.73 -10.26 4.49
N MET A 85 5.98 -10.52 3.20
CA MET A 85 5.52 -9.72 2.05
C MET A 85 4.38 -10.41 1.29
N LEU A 86 3.66 -11.27 1.96
CA LEU A 86 2.48 -11.98 1.47
C LEU A 86 1.24 -11.07 1.37
N PRO A 87 0.16 -11.51 0.70
CA PRO A 87 -1.15 -10.89 0.84
C PRO A 87 -1.61 -10.84 2.31
N ALA A 88 -2.34 -9.78 2.67
CA ALA A 88 -2.68 -9.45 4.06
C ALA A 88 -3.34 -10.60 4.84
N PHE A 89 -4.21 -11.38 4.19
CA PHE A 89 -4.93 -12.50 4.83
C PHE A 89 -4.04 -13.70 5.20
N MET A 90 -2.81 -13.77 4.71
CA MET A 90 -1.86 -14.86 5.00
C MET A 90 -0.90 -14.54 6.15
N HIS A 91 -0.83 -13.29 6.60
CA HIS A 91 0.11 -12.93 7.67
C HIS A 91 -0.21 -13.59 9.01
N GLY A 92 -1.49 -13.86 9.30
CA GLY A 92 -1.91 -14.45 10.56
C GLY A 92 -1.29 -15.82 10.85
N GLU A 93 -1.19 -16.69 9.84
CA GLU A 93 -0.56 -18.01 9.98
C GLU A 93 0.95 -17.87 10.30
N VAL A 94 1.64 -17.01 9.55
CA VAL A 94 3.07 -16.75 9.77
C VAL A 94 3.30 -16.17 11.16
N ALA A 95 2.45 -15.24 11.61
CA ALA A 95 2.56 -14.60 12.92
C ALA A 95 2.38 -15.59 14.08
N ARG A 96 1.39 -16.47 14.00
CA ARG A 96 1.17 -17.52 14.99
C ARG A 96 2.39 -18.44 15.11
N ASP A 97 2.96 -18.86 13.99
CA ASP A 97 4.16 -19.69 13.98
C ASP A 97 5.38 -18.95 14.53
N CYS A 98 5.57 -17.67 14.16
CA CYS A 98 6.64 -16.84 14.71
C CYS A 98 6.55 -16.72 16.22
N VAL A 99 5.39 -16.40 16.78
CA VAL A 99 5.21 -16.26 18.23
C VAL A 99 5.42 -17.61 18.93
N ARG A 100 4.87 -18.70 18.39
CA ARG A 100 5.05 -20.05 18.96
C ARG A 100 6.52 -20.47 18.98
N LEU A 101 7.26 -20.20 17.91
CA LEU A 101 8.67 -20.58 17.72
C LEU A 101 9.66 -19.54 18.29
N GLY A 102 9.20 -18.45 18.89
CA GLY A 102 10.03 -17.43 19.49
C GLY A 102 10.81 -16.58 18.48
N LYS A 103 10.17 -16.17 17.36
CA LYS A 103 10.77 -15.40 16.28
C LYS A 103 10.13 -14.04 16.12
N HIS A 104 10.94 -13.04 15.73
CA HIS A 104 10.44 -11.72 15.36
C HIS A 104 9.77 -11.75 13.99
N LEU A 105 8.79 -10.86 13.79
CA LEU A 105 8.08 -10.71 12.51
C LEU A 105 7.97 -9.24 12.13
N ALA A 106 8.09 -8.94 10.83
CA ALA A 106 7.74 -7.64 10.28
C ALA A 106 6.94 -7.77 8.98
N THR A 107 5.99 -6.83 8.78
CA THR A 107 5.20 -6.69 7.56
C THR A 107 4.83 -5.24 7.30
N ALA A 108 4.60 -4.90 6.02
CA ALA A 108 4.06 -3.60 5.60
C ALA A 108 2.54 -3.47 5.77
N SER A 109 1.84 -4.57 6.06
CA SER A 109 0.38 -4.60 6.11
C SER A 109 -0.20 -4.06 7.41
N TYR A 110 -1.46 -3.65 7.35
CA TYR A 110 -2.25 -3.19 8.51
C TYR A 110 -2.29 -4.24 9.63
N VAL A 111 -2.37 -3.77 10.89
CA VAL A 111 -2.56 -4.64 12.05
C VAL A 111 -3.92 -5.32 11.98
N SER A 112 -3.93 -6.63 11.76
CA SER A 112 -5.15 -7.45 11.79
C SER A 112 -5.59 -7.78 13.21
N GLN A 113 -6.82 -8.27 13.39
CA GLN A 113 -7.28 -8.74 14.69
C GLN A 113 -6.42 -9.90 15.20
N GLU A 114 -6.03 -10.82 14.32
CA GLU A 114 -5.14 -11.94 14.66
C GLU A 114 -3.79 -11.46 15.21
N MET A 115 -3.22 -10.39 14.61
CA MET A 115 -1.99 -9.77 15.14
C MET A 115 -2.22 -9.19 16.54
N LYS A 116 -3.34 -8.47 16.76
CA LYS A 116 -3.67 -7.88 18.08
C LYS A 116 -3.80 -8.96 19.15
N ASP A 117 -4.38 -10.10 18.82
CA ASP A 117 -4.57 -11.21 19.74
C ASP A 117 -3.24 -11.84 20.19
N LEU A 118 -2.17 -11.72 19.38
CA LEU A 118 -0.83 -12.19 19.70
C LEU A 118 0.00 -11.20 20.54
N ASP A 119 -0.45 -9.96 20.74
CA ASP A 119 0.35 -8.89 21.38
C ASP A 119 0.85 -9.27 22.78
N LYS A 120 -0.03 -9.83 23.62
CA LYS A 120 0.31 -10.19 24.99
C LYS A 120 1.42 -11.25 25.02
N GLU A 121 1.25 -12.34 24.26
CA GLU A 121 2.22 -13.44 24.21
C GLU A 121 3.57 -12.97 23.63
N ALA A 122 3.52 -12.14 22.57
CA ALA A 122 4.71 -11.56 21.98
C ALA A 122 5.49 -10.68 22.98
N LYS A 123 4.80 -9.87 23.80
CA LYS A 123 5.42 -9.08 24.88
C LYS A 123 6.08 -9.95 25.96
N GLU A 124 5.37 -10.99 26.41
CA GLU A 124 5.90 -11.93 27.41
C GLU A 124 7.17 -12.63 26.91
N LYS A 125 7.19 -12.99 25.62
CA LYS A 125 8.35 -13.63 24.96
C LYS A 125 9.40 -12.64 24.47
N LYS A 126 9.20 -11.34 24.62
CA LYS A 126 10.08 -10.27 24.12
C LYS A 126 10.28 -10.35 22.60
N LEU A 127 9.21 -10.59 21.86
CA LEU A 127 9.20 -10.65 20.42
C LEU A 127 8.65 -9.35 19.83
N LEU A 128 9.24 -8.86 18.75
CA LEU A 128 8.72 -7.77 17.95
C LEU A 128 7.79 -8.34 16.86
N LEU A 129 6.57 -7.86 16.80
CA LEU A 129 5.63 -8.03 15.69
C LEU A 129 5.39 -6.65 15.06
N LEU A 130 6.28 -6.24 14.15
CA LEU A 130 6.21 -4.96 13.48
C LEU A 130 5.21 -5.02 12.33
N ASN A 131 4.25 -4.13 12.35
CA ASN A 131 3.23 -3.99 11.31
C ASN A 131 3.23 -2.57 10.76
N GLU A 132 2.51 -2.35 9.66
CA GLU A 132 2.31 -1.01 9.11
C GLU A 132 3.64 -0.27 8.87
N CYS A 133 4.67 -0.99 8.42
CA CYS A 133 5.99 -0.42 8.20
C CYS A 133 6.35 -0.41 6.70
N GLY A 134 5.41 0.09 5.89
CA GLY A 134 5.55 0.29 4.45
C GLY A 134 5.40 1.77 4.07
N LEU A 135 4.53 2.03 3.08
CA LEU A 135 4.25 3.37 2.57
C LEU A 135 3.03 4.00 3.26
N ASP A 136 1.85 3.46 2.99
CA ASP A 136 0.54 3.75 3.55
C ASP A 136 -0.22 2.41 3.69
N PRO A 137 -0.01 1.79 4.86
CA PRO A 137 0.58 2.33 6.10
C PRO A 137 2.11 2.21 6.23
N GLY A 138 2.74 3.21 6.86
CA GLY A 138 4.16 3.17 7.23
C GLY A 138 4.88 4.51 7.21
N ILE A 139 5.36 4.95 6.06
CA ILE A 139 5.96 6.29 5.91
C ILE A 139 4.97 7.39 6.30
N ASP A 140 3.68 7.20 5.99
CA ASP A 140 2.60 8.11 6.38
C ASP A 140 2.51 8.28 7.90
N HIS A 141 2.65 7.18 8.66
CA HIS A 141 2.68 7.24 10.13
C HIS A 141 3.92 7.98 10.63
N ALA A 142 5.08 7.56 10.15
CA ALA A 142 6.37 8.07 10.58
C ALA A 142 6.50 9.58 10.36
N SER A 143 6.17 10.03 9.15
CA SER A 143 6.26 11.45 8.78
C SER A 143 5.19 12.31 9.48
N ALA A 144 3.97 11.79 9.63
CA ALA A 144 2.94 12.46 10.41
C ALA A 144 3.35 12.61 11.87
N MET A 145 3.84 11.54 12.50
CA MET A 145 4.25 11.57 13.91
C MET A 145 5.46 12.46 14.18
N LYS A 146 6.40 12.55 13.24
CA LYS A 146 7.49 13.52 13.32
C LYS A 146 6.95 14.93 13.49
N ILE A 147 6.05 15.36 12.60
CA ILE A 147 5.47 16.70 12.61
C ILE A 147 4.58 16.92 13.84
N ILE A 148 3.75 15.93 14.20
CA ILE A 148 2.89 16.01 15.40
C ILE A 148 3.74 16.23 16.65
N HIS A 149 4.80 15.45 16.84
CA HIS A 149 5.71 15.61 17.97
C HIS A 149 6.47 16.95 17.94
N GLU A 150 6.90 17.42 16.77
CA GLU A 150 7.56 18.73 16.64
C GLU A 150 6.64 19.89 17.01
N ILE A 151 5.34 19.81 16.67
CA ILE A 151 4.33 20.80 17.07
C ILE A 151 4.12 20.74 18.58
N GLN A 152 3.97 19.53 19.14
CA GLN A 152 3.74 19.31 20.58
C GLN A 152 4.96 19.76 21.42
N ASP A 153 6.18 19.48 20.98
CA ASP A 153 7.43 19.90 21.65
C ASP A 153 7.54 21.44 21.75
N LYS A 154 6.95 22.16 20.79
CA LYS A 154 6.86 23.63 20.78
C LYS A 154 5.66 24.16 21.62
N GLY A 155 4.89 23.27 22.27
CA GLY A 155 3.69 23.61 23.02
C GLY A 155 2.46 23.84 22.17
N GLY A 156 2.47 23.43 20.90
CA GLY A 156 1.34 23.50 20.00
C GLY A 156 0.37 22.33 20.17
N ASN A 157 -0.87 22.48 19.68
CA ASN A 157 -1.91 21.45 19.68
C ASN A 157 -2.48 21.27 18.28
N VAL A 158 -2.40 20.06 17.73
CA VAL A 158 -2.95 19.74 16.41
C VAL A 158 -4.47 19.61 16.49
N THR A 159 -5.16 20.48 15.76
CA THR A 159 -6.63 20.55 15.72
C THR A 159 -7.23 19.92 14.46
N GLY A 160 -6.44 19.76 13.41
CA GLY A 160 -6.83 19.11 12.16
C GLY A 160 -5.68 18.38 11.51
N PHE A 161 -5.97 17.17 10.98
CA PHE A 161 -5.03 16.34 10.26
C PHE A 161 -5.70 15.69 9.06
N LYS A 162 -5.12 15.87 7.88
CA LYS A 162 -5.46 15.11 6.67
C LYS A 162 -4.19 14.50 6.10
N SER A 163 -4.28 13.26 5.62
CA SER A 163 -3.18 12.54 4.98
C SER A 163 -3.68 11.89 3.70
N PHE A 164 -3.01 12.15 2.61
CA PHE A 164 -3.34 11.61 1.30
C PHE A 164 -2.14 10.89 0.71
N CYS A 165 -2.36 9.72 0.11
CA CYS A 165 -1.32 8.94 -0.55
C CYS A 165 -1.85 8.32 -1.84
N GLY A 166 -1.05 8.30 -2.90
CA GLY A 166 -1.38 7.64 -4.17
C GLY A 166 -0.18 7.00 -4.84
N GLY A 167 -0.37 5.76 -5.30
CA GLY A 167 0.51 5.13 -6.28
C GLY A 167 -0.03 5.42 -7.67
N LEU A 168 0.78 6.05 -8.51
CA LEU A 168 0.42 6.63 -9.80
C LEU A 168 1.46 6.21 -10.86
N VAL A 169 1.23 6.55 -12.11
CA VAL A 169 2.24 6.47 -13.16
C VAL A 169 3.03 7.78 -13.22
N ALA A 170 4.35 7.70 -13.42
CA ALA A 170 5.17 8.89 -13.61
C ALA A 170 4.77 9.64 -14.89
N PRO A 171 4.88 10.98 -14.93
CA PRO A 171 4.44 11.77 -16.10
C PRO A 171 5.05 11.29 -17.42
N GLU A 172 6.34 10.95 -17.44
CA GLU A 172 7.05 10.46 -18.63
C GLU A 172 6.62 9.07 -19.11
N SER A 173 5.96 8.28 -18.26
CA SER A 173 5.47 6.93 -18.56
C SER A 173 3.94 6.86 -18.67
N ASN A 174 3.27 8.03 -18.64
CA ASN A 174 1.82 8.13 -18.77
C ASN A 174 1.40 8.13 -20.25
N ASP A 175 1.04 6.96 -20.76
CA ASP A 175 0.65 6.71 -22.14
C ASP A 175 -0.84 6.31 -22.28
N ASN A 176 -1.66 6.60 -21.27
CA ASN A 176 -3.08 6.22 -21.30
C ASN A 176 -3.97 7.29 -20.62
N PRO A 177 -5.25 7.40 -21.02
CA PRO A 177 -6.15 8.45 -20.54
C PRO A 177 -6.53 8.32 -19.06
N TRP A 178 -6.30 7.16 -18.42
CA TRP A 178 -6.57 6.97 -17.00
C TRP A 178 -5.49 7.57 -16.10
N GLY A 179 -4.29 7.84 -16.64
CA GLY A 179 -3.15 8.27 -15.84
C GLY A 179 -2.77 7.24 -14.76
N TYR A 180 -2.91 5.95 -15.07
CA TYR A 180 -2.71 4.88 -14.11
C TYR A 180 -2.06 3.64 -14.72
N LYS A 181 -1.10 3.05 -14.01
CA LYS A 181 -0.52 1.74 -14.27
C LYS A 181 -0.32 0.97 -12.95
N PHE A 182 -0.35 -0.35 -13.00
CA PHE A 182 -0.18 -1.20 -11.82
C PHE A 182 1.29 -1.31 -11.43
N SER A 183 1.69 -0.66 -10.35
CA SER A 183 2.99 -0.83 -9.68
C SER A 183 2.94 -1.78 -8.47
N TRP A 184 1.75 -2.20 -8.05
CA TRP A 184 1.51 -3.10 -6.93
C TRP A 184 0.38 -4.10 -7.25
N ASN A 185 -0.17 -4.78 -6.23
CA ASN A 185 -1.16 -5.84 -6.44
C ASN A 185 -2.45 -5.31 -7.11
N PRO A 186 -2.76 -5.73 -8.36
CA PRO A 186 -3.94 -5.29 -9.09
C PRO A 186 -5.26 -5.55 -8.35
N ARG A 187 -5.35 -6.69 -7.66
CA ARG A 187 -6.54 -7.05 -6.88
C ARG A 187 -6.86 -6.00 -5.83
N ASN A 188 -5.86 -5.54 -5.10
CA ASN A 188 -6.05 -4.52 -4.08
C ASN A 188 -6.50 -3.18 -4.66
N VAL A 189 -6.10 -2.84 -5.88
CA VAL A 189 -6.55 -1.62 -6.57
C VAL A 189 -8.04 -1.71 -6.88
N ILE A 190 -8.52 -2.84 -7.38
CA ILE A 190 -9.93 -3.05 -7.73
C ILE A 190 -10.82 -3.04 -6.49
N LEU A 191 -10.32 -3.61 -5.38
CA LEU A 191 -11.04 -3.69 -4.12
C LEU A 191 -10.81 -2.46 -3.20
N ALA A 192 -10.00 -1.48 -3.62
CA ALA A 192 -9.59 -0.36 -2.77
C ALA A 192 -10.77 0.48 -2.24
N GLY A 193 -11.81 0.65 -3.04
CA GLY A 193 -13.00 1.41 -2.65
C GLY A 193 -14.04 0.60 -1.87
N GLN A 194 -13.85 -0.70 -1.67
CA GLN A 194 -14.81 -1.51 -0.92
C GLN A 194 -14.80 -1.20 0.58
N GLY A 195 -15.98 -1.04 1.14
CA GLY A 195 -16.19 -0.65 2.53
C GLY A 195 -16.56 0.82 2.68
N THR A 196 -17.13 1.14 3.84
CA THR A 196 -17.51 2.51 4.19
C THR A 196 -16.28 3.28 4.67
N ALA A 197 -16.03 4.46 4.10
CA ALA A 197 -15.05 5.38 4.67
C ALA A 197 -15.65 6.08 5.88
N GLN A 198 -14.87 6.20 6.96
CA GLN A 198 -15.26 6.89 8.19
C GLN A 198 -14.14 7.82 8.65
N PHE A 199 -14.51 9.06 8.94
CA PHE A 199 -13.58 10.11 9.32
C PHE A 199 -14.27 11.17 10.17
N ILE A 200 -13.49 12.11 10.73
CA ILE A 200 -14.01 13.28 11.46
C ILE A 200 -13.72 14.53 10.63
N GLU A 201 -14.71 15.36 10.43
CA GLU A 201 -14.58 16.65 9.78
C GLU A 201 -15.32 17.73 10.57
N ASN A 202 -14.60 18.80 10.95
CA ASN A 202 -15.14 19.91 11.75
C ASN A 202 -15.87 19.45 13.02
N GLY A 203 -15.33 18.43 13.70
CA GLY A 203 -15.89 17.85 14.92
C GLY A 203 -17.08 16.92 14.68
N LYS A 204 -17.45 16.63 13.44
CA LYS A 204 -18.56 15.74 13.10
C LYS A 204 -18.06 14.45 12.49
N LEU A 205 -18.60 13.33 12.98
CA LEU A 205 -18.36 12.02 12.38
C LEU A 205 -19.03 11.94 11.02
N LYS A 206 -18.29 11.49 10.02
CA LYS A 206 -18.71 11.35 8.64
C LYS A 206 -18.56 9.91 8.16
N PHE A 207 -19.50 9.48 7.34
CA PHE A 207 -19.48 8.19 6.66
C PHE A 207 -19.75 8.38 5.19
N ILE A 208 -18.91 7.77 4.35
CA ILE A 208 -19.14 7.68 2.92
C ILE A 208 -19.27 6.21 2.57
N PRO A 209 -20.47 5.71 2.22
CA PRO A 209 -20.64 4.31 1.83
C PRO A 209 -19.90 4.03 0.50
N TYR A 210 -19.52 2.79 0.32
CA TYR A 210 -18.74 2.30 -0.81
C TYR A 210 -19.19 2.84 -2.17
N ASN A 211 -20.49 2.79 -2.45
CA ASN A 211 -21.06 3.21 -3.74
C ASN A 211 -21.03 4.73 -4.00
N ARG A 212 -20.51 5.51 -3.06
CA ARG A 212 -20.40 6.97 -3.16
C ARG A 212 -18.99 7.51 -2.99
N ILE A 213 -18.02 6.66 -2.68
CA ILE A 213 -16.65 7.09 -2.38
C ILE A 213 -16.06 7.90 -3.54
N TYR A 214 -16.20 7.40 -4.76
CA TYR A 214 -15.62 8.03 -5.95
C TYR A 214 -16.40 9.24 -6.48
N THR A 215 -17.57 9.54 -5.90
CA THR A 215 -18.36 10.75 -6.21
C THR A 215 -18.15 11.88 -5.20
N GLN A 216 -17.41 11.63 -4.11
CA GLN A 216 -17.11 12.61 -3.08
C GLN A 216 -15.61 12.82 -2.98
N THR A 217 -15.07 13.51 -3.96
CA THR A 217 -13.64 13.80 -4.08
C THR A 217 -13.35 15.25 -3.70
N GLU A 218 -12.13 15.50 -3.21
CA GLU A 218 -11.54 16.84 -3.10
C GLU A 218 -10.29 16.92 -3.99
N THR A 219 -9.95 18.12 -4.44
CA THR A 219 -8.73 18.34 -5.23
C THR A 219 -7.58 18.67 -4.31
N ILE A 220 -6.48 17.94 -4.45
CA ILE A 220 -5.23 18.15 -3.72
C ILE A 220 -4.17 18.60 -4.71
N GLU A 221 -3.60 19.78 -4.45
CA GLU A 221 -2.49 20.32 -5.24
C GLU A 221 -1.17 19.99 -4.57
N VAL A 222 -0.21 19.50 -5.37
CA VAL A 222 1.15 19.19 -4.97
C VAL A 222 2.11 20.01 -5.84
N ASP A 223 2.93 20.83 -5.21
CA ASP A 223 3.84 21.74 -5.88
C ASP A 223 4.76 21.04 -6.87
N GLY A 224 4.78 21.50 -8.11
CA GLY A 224 5.57 20.93 -9.21
C GLY A 224 4.92 19.69 -9.88
N TYR A 225 3.84 19.14 -9.34
CA TYR A 225 3.20 17.91 -9.84
C TYR A 225 1.71 18.09 -10.21
N GLY A 226 1.12 19.24 -9.90
CA GLY A 226 -0.24 19.59 -10.28
C GLY A 226 -1.31 19.10 -9.30
N ALA A 227 -2.51 18.92 -9.82
CA ALA A 227 -3.70 18.57 -9.05
C ALA A 227 -4.01 17.08 -9.14
N PHE A 228 -4.59 16.53 -8.07
CA PHE A 228 -5.01 15.14 -7.95
C PHE A 228 -6.42 15.06 -7.38
N ASP A 229 -7.20 14.07 -7.82
CA ASP A 229 -8.46 13.69 -7.18
C ASP A 229 -8.16 12.89 -5.92
N ALA A 230 -8.70 13.33 -4.79
CA ALA A 230 -8.57 12.64 -3.51
C ALA A 230 -9.94 12.13 -3.03
N TYR A 231 -10.01 10.88 -2.60
CA TYR A 231 -11.19 10.31 -1.95
C TYR A 231 -10.83 9.72 -0.58
N ALA A 232 -11.81 9.75 0.34
CA ALA A 232 -11.61 9.23 1.70
C ALA A 232 -11.32 7.71 1.69
N ASN A 233 -10.27 7.30 2.41
CA ASN A 233 -9.91 5.91 2.56
C ASN A 233 -10.55 5.34 3.84
N ARG A 234 -11.06 4.15 3.79
CA ARG A 234 -11.61 3.29 4.86
C ARG A 234 -11.75 3.97 6.25
N ASP A 235 -11.01 3.50 7.25
CA ASP A 235 -11.05 4.01 8.62
C ASP A 235 -9.92 5.01 8.90
N SER A 236 -10.28 6.26 9.10
CA SER A 236 -9.34 7.31 9.55
C SER A 236 -9.36 7.48 11.07
N ILE A 237 -10.40 6.98 11.76
CA ILE A 237 -10.67 7.31 13.17
C ILE A 237 -9.80 6.49 14.12
N SER A 238 -9.51 5.25 13.76
CA SER A 238 -8.71 4.33 14.59
C SER A 238 -7.31 4.87 14.91
N TYR A 239 -6.78 5.76 14.09
CA TYR A 239 -5.46 6.38 14.28
C TYR A 239 -5.47 7.61 15.19
N LYS A 240 -6.65 8.12 15.56
CA LYS A 240 -6.78 9.32 16.42
C LYS A 240 -6.06 9.14 17.75
N ILE A 241 -6.30 8.00 18.42
CA ILE A 241 -5.67 7.68 19.71
C ILE A 241 -4.18 7.38 19.56
N PRO A 242 -3.75 6.47 18.64
CA PRO A 242 -2.32 6.20 18.44
C PRO A 242 -1.47 7.43 18.11
N TYR A 243 -2.04 8.41 17.40
CA TYR A 243 -1.33 9.66 17.06
C TYR A 243 -1.40 10.72 18.18
N GLY A 244 -2.11 10.46 19.28
CA GLY A 244 -2.30 11.44 20.35
C GLY A 244 -3.17 12.64 19.94
N LEU A 245 -3.99 12.49 18.91
CA LEU A 245 -4.86 13.56 18.36
C LEU A 245 -6.27 13.53 18.95
N ASN A 246 -6.40 13.31 20.26
CA ASN A 246 -7.70 13.12 20.93
C ASN A 246 -8.65 14.31 20.75
N ASP A 247 -8.11 15.53 20.62
CA ASP A 247 -8.88 16.77 20.48
C ASP A 247 -9.01 17.25 19.03
N ALA A 248 -8.45 16.52 18.08
CA ALA A 248 -8.52 16.89 16.67
C ALA A 248 -9.97 16.90 16.19
N ARG A 249 -10.37 18.02 15.59
CA ARG A 249 -11.70 18.25 15.02
C ARG A 249 -11.81 17.73 13.59
N THR A 250 -10.67 17.53 12.92
CA THR A 250 -10.60 16.92 11.60
C THR A 250 -9.54 15.81 11.62
N MET A 251 -9.92 14.61 11.15
CA MET A 251 -9.04 13.47 11.01
C MET A 251 -9.48 12.70 9.78
N LEU A 252 -8.71 12.76 8.69
CA LEU A 252 -9.02 12.11 7.40
C LEU A 252 -7.77 11.52 6.79
N ARG A 253 -7.88 10.28 6.30
CA ARG A 253 -6.91 9.64 5.42
C ARG A 253 -7.58 9.39 4.07
N GLY A 254 -6.89 9.66 2.98
CA GLY A 254 -7.44 9.57 1.63
C GLY A 254 -6.45 9.00 0.64
N THR A 255 -6.99 8.65 -0.52
CA THR A 255 -6.22 8.10 -1.64
C THR A 255 -6.22 9.09 -2.80
N LEU A 256 -5.03 9.33 -3.39
CA LEU A 256 -4.86 10.19 -4.55
C LEU A 256 -4.97 9.40 -5.86
N ARG A 257 -5.57 10.03 -6.85
CA ARG A 257 -5.65 9.56 -8.24
C ARG A 257 -5.44 10.74 -9.20
N MET A 258 -5.09 10.44 -10.46
CA MET A 258 -5.07 11.46 -11.50
C MET A 258 -6.46 12.03 -11.73
N PRO A 259 -6.58 13.31 -12.14
CA PRO A 259 -7.87 13.95 -12.39
C PRO A 259 -8.74 13.14 -13.35
N GLY A 260 -10.03 13.03 -13.04
CA GLY A 260 -11.00 12.29 -13.83
C GLY A 260 -10.99 10.76 -13.63
N TYR A 261 -9.98 10.21 -12.95
CA TYR A 261 -9.94 8.77 -12.62
C TYR A 261 -11.16 8.36 -11.79
N CYS A 262 -11.44 9.09 -10.72
CA CYS A 262 -12.53 8.76 -9.80
C CYS A 262 -13.90 8.77 -10.50
N LYS A 263 -14.14 9.72 -11.38
CA LYS A 263 -15.36 9.81 -12.15
C LYS A 263 -15.55 8.61 -13.08
N ALA A 264 -14.51 8.20 -13.79
CA ALA A 264 -14.55 7.04 -14.67
C ALA A 264 -14.65 5.72 -13.89
N TRP A 265 -13.93 5.60 -12.76
CA TRP A 265 -14.00 4.41 -11.90
C TRP A 265 -15.37 4.18 -11.28
N ASN A 266 -16.11 5.27 -11.01
CA ASN A 266 -17.47 5.20 -10.49
C ASN A 266 -18.43 4.45 -11.44
N VAL A 267 -18.13 4.39 -12.73
CA VAL A 267 -18.90 3.57 -13.69
C VAL A 267 -18.82 2.09 -13.33
N PHE A 268 -17.62 1.58 -13.03
CA PHE A 268 -17.43 0.19 -12.63
C PHE A 268 -18.13 -0.12 -11.30
N VAL A 269 -18.06 0.81 -10.33
CA VAL A 269 -18.75 0.68 -9.06
C VAL A 269 -20.27 0.61 -9.23
N LYS A 270 -20.84 1.51 -10.02
CA LYS A 270 -22.28 1.56 -10.28
C LYS A 270 -22.81 0.36 -11.08
N LEU A 271 -22.00 -0.17 -12.00
CA LEU A 271 -22.31 -1.41 -12.72
C LEU A 271 -22.16 -2.66 -11.86
N GLY A 272 -21.46 -2.58 -10.70
CA GLY A 272 -21.15 -3.77 -9.89
C GLY A 272 -19.95 -4.57 -10.42
N LEU A 273 -19.13 -4.03 -11.33
CA LEU A 273 -17.94 -4.70 -11.86
C LEU A 273 -16.81 -4.84 -10.84
N THR A 274 -16.91 -4.17 -9.70
CA THR A 274 -15.97 -4.30 -8.58
C THR A 274 -16.45 -5.32 -7.53
N ASP A 275 -17.57 -6.02 -7.78
CA ASP A 275 -18.09 -7.04 -6.86
C ASP A 275 -17.29 -8.34 -6.94
N ASP A 276 -16.95 -8.88 -5.78
CA ASP A 276 -16.19 -10.12 -5.60
C ASP A 276 -16.97 -11.21 -4.86
N THR A 277 -18.26 -11.03 -4.65
CA THR A 277 -19.07 -11.90 -3.80
C THR A 277 -19.64 -13.13 -4.52
N TYR A 278 -19.66 -13.14 -5.86
CA TYR A 278 -20.15 -14.22 -6.69
C TYR A 278 -19.31 -14.43 -7.94
N LYS A 279 -19.48 -15.57 -8.62
CA LYS A 279 -18.73 -15.91 -9.84
C LYS A 279 -19.65 -16.11 -11.04
N ILE A 280 -19.22 -15.59 -12.18
CA ILE A 280 -19.83 -15.77 -13.50
C ILE A 280 -19.16 -16.99 -14.14
N LYS A 281 -19.94 -18.05 -14.39
CA LYS A 281 -19.49 -19.27 -15.05
C LYS A 281 -19.54 -19.14 -16.57
N ASN A 282 -18.66 -19.87 -17.27
CA ASN A 282 -18.53 -19.83 -18.73
C ASN A 282 -18.30 -18.43 -19.30
N SER A 283 -17.61 -17.58 -18.53
CA SER A 283 -17.32 -16.20 -18.93
C SER A 283 -16.47 -16.11 -20.20
N ASP A 284 -15.68 -17.13 -20.53
CA ASP A 284 -14.94 -17.25 -21.79
C ASP A 284 -15.83 -17.38 -23.04
N SER A 285 -17.12 -17.66 -22.87
CA SER A 285 -18.12 -17.63 -23.97
C SER A 285 -18.67 -16.22 -24.22
N LEU A 286 -18.49 -15.29 -23.30
CA LEU A 286 -18.96 -13.91 -23.36
C LEU A 286 -17.88 -12.98 -23.96
N THR A 287 -18.33 -11.92 -24.62
CA THR A 287 -17.47 -10.77 -24.96
C THR A 287 -17.52 -9.73 -23.85
N TYR A 288 -16.60 -8.73 -23.90
CA TYR A 288 -16.67 -7.60 -22.96
C TYR A 288 -17.97 -6.83 -23.11
N THR A 289 -18.47 -6.66 -24.36
CA THR A 289 -19.80 -6.07 -24.61
C THR A 289 -20.91 -6.85 -23.93
N ASP A 290 -20.94 -8.19 -24.05
CA ASP A 290 -21.94 -9.04 -23.41
C ASP A 290 -21.89 -8.92 -21.87
N LEU A 291 -20.70 -8.84 -21.31
CA LEU A 291 -20.52 -8.62 -19.87
C LEU A 291 -21.17 -7.30 -19.43
N ILE A 292 -20.86 -6.19 -20.11
CA ILE A 292 -21.43 -4.88 -19.77
C ILE A 292 -22.93 -4.87 -19.95
N GLU A 293 -23.43 -5.45 -21.05
CA GLU A 293 -24.86 -5.53 -21.33
C GLU A 293 -25.64 -6.26 -20.24
N SER A 294 -25.04 -7.32 -19.64
CA SER A 294 -25.69 -8.09 -18.57
C SER A 294 -25.95 -7.30 -17.28
N PHE A 295 -25.33 -6.15 -17.11
CA PHE A 295 -25.55 -5.22 -15.98
C PHE A 295 -26.46 -4.04 -16.31
N LEU A 296 -26.90 -3.93 -17.56
CA LEU A 296 -27.69 -2.81 -18.03
C LEU A 296 -29.17 -3.20 -18.27
N PRO A 297 -30.09 -2.23 -18.20
CA PRO A 297 -31.48 -2.47 -18.54
C PRO A 297 -31.65 -2.95 -19.99
N GLU A 298 -32.68 -3.78 -20.23
CA GLU A 298 -33.09 -4.20 -21.57
C GLU A 298 -33.42 -2.99 -22.48
N GLY A 299 -33.14 -3.10 -23.76
CA GLY A 299 -33.46 -2.05 -24.75
C GLY A 299 -32.88 -2.36 -26.12
N ASN A 300 -33.41 -1.66 -27.16
CA ASN A 300 -33.04 -1.87 -28.55
C ASN A 300 -32.01 -0.81 -29.06
N ILE A 301 -31.15 -0.31 -28.17
CA ILE A 301 -30.05 0.61 -28.48
C ILE A 301 -28.72 -0.05 -28.19
N SER A 302 -27.61 0.49 -28.67
CA SER A 302 -26.28 -0.08 -28.43
C SER A 302 -25.93 -0.11 -26.95
N VAL A 303 -25.05 -1.05 -26.54
CA VAL A 303 -24.59 -1.17 -25.15
C VAL A 303 -23.98 0.15 -24.66
N LYS A 304 -23.25 0.86 -25.50
CA LYS A 304 -22.71 2.18 -25.18
C LYS A 304 -23.82 3.20 -24.89
N GLU A 305 -24.88 3.26 -25.71
CA GLU A 305 -26.01 4.14 -25.46
C GLU A 305 -26.81 3.74 -24.22
N LYS A 306 -26.99 2.43 -23.95
CA LYS A 306 -27.58 1.93 -22.72
C LYS A 306 -26.78 2.41 -21.51
N LEU A 307 -25.44 2.31 -21.55
CA LEU A 307 -24.59 2.77 -20.48
C LEU A 307 -24.70 4.28 -20.24
N ILE A 308 -24.70 5.08 -21.32
CA ILE A 308 -24.88 6.54 -21.22
C ILE A 308 -26.22 6.87 -20.57
N ALA A 309 -27.30 6.21 -21.00
CA ALA A 309 -28.63 6.41 -20.43
C ALA A 309 -28.68 5.99 -18.93
N PHE A 310 -28.05 4.88 -18.57
CA PHE A 310 -27.99 4.37 -17.20
C PHE A 310 -27.21 5.29 -16.26
N MET A 311 -26.07 5.81 -16.73
CA MET A 311 -25.19 6.68 -15.95
C MET A 311 -25.68 8.13 -15.87
N GLY A 312 -26.43 8.59 -16.88
CA GLY A 312 -26.93 9.97 -16.95
C GLY A 312 -25.80 11.01 -16.91
N ALA A 313 -25.89 11.98 -16.01
CA ALA A 313 -24.92 13.07 -15.88
C ALA A 313 -23.51 12.64 -15.38
N ASP A 314 -23.36 11.41 -14.91
CA ASP A 314 -22.07 10.90 -14.40
C ASP A 314 -21.11 10.47 -15.52
N ILE A 315 -21.60 10.44 -16.78
CA ILE A 315 -20.78 10.07 -17.94
C ILE A 315 -20.69 11.25 -18.92
N ASP A 316 -19.45 11.58 -19.29
CA ASP A 316 -19.14 12.58 -20.31
C ASP A 316 -18.14 12.02 -21.33
N ALA A 317 -17.66 12.87 -22.24
CA ALA A 317 -16.72 12.48 -23.29
C ALA A 317 -15.40 11.93 -22.72
N GLU A 318 -14.89 12.53 -21.65
CA GLU A 318 -13.65 12.08 -20.99
C GLU A 318 -13.80 10.70 -20.36
N VAL A 319 -14.91 10.45 -19.66
CA VAL A 319 -15.21 9.13 -19.10
C VAL A 319 -15.35 8.10 -20.22
N LEU A 320 -16.05 8.43 -21.31
CA LEU A 320 -16.20 7.52 -22.45
C LEU A 320 -14.86 7.17 -23.08
N GLU A 321 -13.96 8.14 -23.29
CA GLU A 321 -12.61 7.90 -23.79
C GLU A 321 -11.85 6.90 -22.94
N LYS A 322 -11.92 7.05 -21.61
CA LYS A 322 -11.28 6.11 -20.66
C LYS A 322 -11.84 4.69 -20.77
N LEU A 323 -13.16 4.54 -20.94
CA LEU A 323 -13.81 3.24 -21.09
C LEU A 323 -13.51 2.60 -22.45
N GLU A 324 -13.47 3.39 -23.53
CA GLU A 324 -13.12 2.94 -24.88
C GLU A 324 -11.66 2.48 -24.95
N TYR A 325 -10.74 3.20 -24.30
CA TYR A 325 -9.33 2.79 -24.18
C TYR A 325 -9.19 1.38 -23.61
N LEU A 326 -10.01 1.01 -22.64
CA LEU A 326 -10.04 -0.32 -22.05
C LEU A 326 -10.72 -1.38 -22.96
N GLU A 327 -11.23 -0.99 -24.11
CA GLU A 327 -11.98 -1.87 -25.02
C GLU A 327 -13.24 -2.48 -24.38
N LEU A 328 -13.87 -1.75 -23.45
CA LEU A 328 -15.01 -2.24 -22.68
C LEU A 328 -16.23 -2.60 -23.55
N PHE A 329 -16.35 -1.98 -24.73
CA PHE A 329 -17.40 -2.22 -25.70
C PHE A 329 -16.97 -3.14 -26.86
N SER A 330 -15.87 -3.89 -26.68
CA SER A 330 -15.36 -4.76 -27.74
C SER A 330 -16.07 -6.12 -27.77
N HIS A 331 -16.20 -6.70 -28.95
CA HIS A 331 -16.66 -8.08 -29.14
C HIS A 331 -15.53 -9.12 -28.93
N ARG A 332 -14.44 -8.73 -28.31
CA ARG A 332 -13.35 -9.64 -27.91
C ARG A 332 -13.83 -10.52 -26.76
N ARG A 333 -13.59 -11.82 -26.86
CA ARG A 333 -13.95 -12.78 -25.81
C ARG A 333 -13.07 -12.61 -24.59
N MET A 334 -13.66 -12.84 -23.42
CA MET A 334 -12.92 -12.88 -22.18
C MET A 334 -12.03 -14.12 -22.09
N LYS A 335 -10.93 -14.02 -21.34
CA LYS A 335 -9.94 -15.10 -21.21
C LYS A 335 -10.24 -16.06 -20.07
N LEU A 336 -10.88 -15.59 -19.02
CA LEU A 336 -11.18 -16.38 -17.84
C LEU A 336 -12.44 -17.22 -18.07
N LYS A 337 -12.36 -18.50 -17.77
CA LYS A 337 -13.50 -19.44 -17.88
C LYS A 337 -14.55 -19.21 -16.78
N GLU A 338 -14.11 -18.77 -15.63
CA GLU A 338 -14.95 -18.44 -14.47
C GLU A 338 -14.26 -17.35 -13.66
N GLY A 339 -15.01 -16.37 -13.17
CA GLY A 339 -14.48 -15.31 -12.32
C GLY A 339 -15.57 -14.43 -11.74
N SER A 340 -15.27 -13.74 -10.62
CA SER A 340 -16.16 -12.69 -10.15
C SER A 340 -16.11 -11.49 -11.10
N PRO A 341 -17.12 -10.58 -11.10
CA PRO A 341 -17.04 -9.34 -11.87
C PRO A 341 -15.70 -8.60 -11.65
N ALA A 342 -15.23 -8.53 -10.42
CA ALA A 342 -13.95 -7.93 -10.07
C ALA A 342 -12.73 -8.67 -10.67
N GLU A 343 -12.76 -10.02 -10.74
CA GLU A 343 -11.71 -10.81 -11.39
C GLU A 343 -11.70 -10.60 -12.91
N LEU A 344 -12.88 -10.52 -13.52
CA LEU A 344 -13.02 -10.26 -14.95
C LEU A 344 -12.54 -8.85 -15.33
N LEU A 345 -12.91 -7.84 -14.53
CA LEU A 345 -12.40 -6.48 -14.67
C LEU A 345 -10.88 -6.45 -14.48
N GLN A 346 -10.34 -7.12 -13.46
CA GLN A 346 -8.90 -7.22 -13.21
C GLN A 346 -8.16 -7.73 -14.44
N ASN A 347 -8.64 -8.82 -15.04
CA ASN A 347 -8.00 -9.40 -16.21
C ASN A 347 -7.95 -8.42 -17.40
N LEU A 348 -9.02 -7.65 -17.62
CA LEU A 348 -9.05 -6.60 -18.64
C LEU A 348 -8.03 -5.48 -18.35
N LEU A 349 -8.01 -4.99 -17.10
CA LEU A 349 -7.14 -3.89 -16.69
C LEU A 349 -5.65 -4.29 -16.72
N GLU A 350 -5.31 -5.52 -16.35
CA GLU A 350 -3.93 -6.02 -16.41
C GLU A 350 -3.38 -6.00 -17.85
N GLU A 351 -4.21 -6.24 -18.87
CA GLU A 351 -3.76 -6.14 -20.25
C GLU A 351 -3.34 -4.72 -20.67
N LYS A 352 -3.92 -3.69 -20.04
CA LYS A 352 -3.74 -2.29 -20.43
C LYS A 352 -2.85 -1.50 -19.46
N TRP A 353 -2.79 -1.91 -18.19
CA TRP A 353 -2.18 -1.12 -17.12
C TRP A 353 -0.92 -1.73 -16.51
N LEU A 354 -0.40 -2.85 -17.05
CA LEU A 354 0.90 -3.32 -16.62
C LEU A 354 2.00 -2.35 -17.02
N LEU A 355 2.96 -2.12 -16.14
CA LEU A 355 4.19 -1.40 -16.46
C LEU A 355 4.93 -2.17 -17.55
N LYS A 356 5.34 -1.46 -18.60
CA LYS A 356 6.21 -1.95 -19.66
C LYS A 356 7.66 -1.76 -19.27
N ALA A 357 8.57 -2.42 -19.99
CA ALA A 357 10.01 -2.23 -19.79
C ALA A 357 10.39 -0.74 -19.89
N GLY A 358 11.05 -0.23 -18.87
CA GLY A 358 11.46 1.16 -18.74
C GLY A 358 10.38 2.12 -18.24
N ASP A 359 9.14 1.66 -18.01
CA ASP A 359 8.10 2.49 -17.37
C ASP A 359 8.45 2.77 -15.90
N LYS A 360 8.11 3.97 -15.47
CA LYS A 360 8.25 4.43 -14.10
C LYS A 360 6.90 4.71 -13.47
N ASP A 361 6.76 4.32 -12.23
CA ASP A 361 5.65 4.75 -11.38
C ASP A 361 6.03 5.97 -10.55
N MET A 362 5.05 6.53 -9.87
CA MET A 362 5.21 7.68 -8.99
C MET A 362 4.39 7.47 -7.72
N ILE A 363 4.99 7.74 -6.57
CA ILE A 363 4.28 7.90 -5.31
C ILE A 363 4.12 9.38 -5.00
N VAL A 364 2.91 9.77 -4.66
CA VAL A 364 2.61 11.11 -4.14
C VAL A 364 1.95 10.96 -2.78
N MET A 365 2.47 11.68 -1.78
CA MET A 365 1.88 11.76 -0.45
C MET A 365 1.84 13.21 0.02
N GLN A 366 0.77 13.62 0.69
CA GLN A 366 0.68 14.93 1.32
C GLN A 366 -0.05 14.85 2.65
N HIS A 367 0.58 15.40 3.69
CA HIS A 367 -0.07 15.69 4.96
C HIS A 367 -0.47 17.16 5.03
N GLN A 368 -1.62 17.42 5.63
CA GLN A 368 -2.12 18.75 5.92
C GLN A 368 -2.44 18.83 7.40
N PHE A 369 -1.77 19.74 8.09
CA PHE A 369 -1.99 19.98 9.52
C PHE A 369 -2.62 21.35 9.73
N GLU A 370 -3.58 21.40 10.66
CA GLU A 370 -4.05 22.63 11.29
C GLU A 370 -3.76 22.50 12.78
N TYR A 371 -3.11 23.52 13.36
CA TYR A 371 -2.68 23.48 14.76
C TYR A 371 -2.70 24.85 15.40
N GLU A 372 -2.88 24.88 16.71
CA GLU A 372 -2.79 26.07 17.52
C GLU A 372 -1.40 26.18 18.16
N LEU A 373 -0.77 27.33 18.05
CA LEU A 373 0.53 27.63 18.68
C LEU A 373 0.53 29.09 19.12
N ASN A 374 0.80 29.35 20.41
CA ASN A 374 0.81 30.70 21.00
C ASN A 374 -0.48 31.49 20.74
N GLY A 375 -1.63 30.82 20.77
CA GLY A 375 -2.95 31.42 20.54
C GLY A 375 -3.28 31.74 19.09
N MET A 376 -2.44 31.32 18.15
CA MET A 376 -2.65 31.47 16.69
C MET A 376 -2.90 30.13 16.03
N THR A 377 -3.87 30.09 15.12
CA THR A 377 -4.07 28.94 14.22
C THR A 377 -3.06 29.02 13.08
N LYS A 378 -2.36 27.93 12.88
CA LYS A 378 -1.36 27.75 11.80
C LYS A 378 -1.72 26.54 10.94
N LYS A 379 -1.24 26.54 9.70
CA LYS A 379 -1.37 25.44 8.76
C LYS A 379 0.00 25.04 8.21
N LEU A 380 0.21 23.75 8.08
CA LEU A 380 1.44 23.18 7.51
C LEU A 380 1.05 22.09 6.50
N LYS A 381 1.68 22.12 5.35
CA LYS A 381 1.68 21.02 4.38
C LYS A 381 3.03 20.34 4.36
N SER A 382 3.03 19.02 4.28
CA SER A 382 4.23 18.20 4.11
C SER A 382 3.98 17.23 2.96
N SER A 383 4.75 17.33 1.89
CA SER A 383 4.54 16.59 0.64
C SER A 383 5.76 15.74 0.31
N LEU A 384 5.51 14.55 -0.18
CA LEU A 384 6.51 13.61 -0.69
C LEU A 384 6.14 13.21 -2.11
N VAL A 385 7.13 13.28 -3.02
CA VAL A 385 7.03 12.66 -4.34
C VAL A 385 8.25 11.80 -4.58
N VAL A 386 8.03 10.55 -4.96
CA VAL A 386 9.08 9.59 -5.32
C VAL A 386 8.78 9.04 -6.72
N ILE A 387 9.77 9.09 -7.60
CA ILE A 387 9.71 8.48 -8.94
C ILE A 387 10.47 7.16 -8.91
N GLY A 388 9.91 6.13 -9.53
CA GLY A 388 10.59 4.84 -9.74
C GLY A 388 11.75 4.95 -10.72
N ASP A 389 12.64 4.00 -10.70
CA ASP A 389 13.76 3.94 -11.68
C ASP A 389 13.31 3.22 -12.96
N ASP A 390 12.56 2.14 -12.79
CA ASP A 390 12.06 1.24 -13.84
C ASP A 390 10.85 0.43 -13.34
N GLU A 391 10.41 -0.56 -14.12
CA GLU A 391 9.27 -1.45 -13.78
C GLU A 391 9.56 -2.45 -12.66
N VAL A 392 10.82 -2.58 -12.21
CA VAL A 392 11.26 -3.47 -11.11
C VAL A 392 11.57 -2.67 -9.85
N HIS A 393 12.36 -1.58 -9.99
CA HIS A 393 12.72 -0.66 -8.91
C HIS A 393 11.74 0.51 -8.89
N THR A 394 10.47 0.14 -8.73
CA THR A 394 9.36 1.10 -8.72
C THR A 394 9.42 2.01 -7.49
N ALA A 395 8.81 3.20 -7.58
CA ALA A 395 8.61 4.08 -6.42
C ALA A 395 7.82 3.35 -5.33
N MET A 396 6.85 2.52 -5.71
CA MET A 396 6.10 1.66 -4.79
C MET A 396 7.03 0.67 -4.07
N ALA A 397 7.91 -0.03 -4.79
CA ALA A 397 8.83 -0.99 -4.19
C ALA A 397 9.82 -0.31 -3.22
N LYS A 398 10.32 0.89 -3.58
CA LYS A 398 11.19 1.70 -2.72
C LYS A 398 10.47 2.12 -1.44
N THR A 399 9.28 2.71 -1.58
CA THR A 399 8.56 3.30 -0.44
C THR A 399 7.88 2.26 0.45
N VAL A 400 7.58 1.07 -0.03
CA VAL A 400 7.10 -0.06 0.78
C VAL A 400 8.27 -0.84 1.40
N GLY A 401 9.30 -1.10 0.61
CA GLY A 401 10.37 -2.03 1.00
C GLY A 401 11.44 -1.40 1.88
N LEU A 402 11.89 -0.19 1.58
CA LEU A 402 13.00 0.45 2.31
C LEU A 402 12.67 0.75 3.77
N PRO A 403 11.49 1.35 4.14
CA PRO A 403 11.18 1.60 5.54
C PRO A 403 11.17 0.30 6.37
N LEU A 404 10.64 -0.78 5.80
CA LEU A 404 10.63 -2.08 6.45
C LEU A 404 12.05 -2.62 6.65
N ALA A 405 12.90 -2.61 5.61
CA ALA A 405 14.27 -3.10 5.67
C ALA A 405 15.14 -2.28 6.66
N ILE A 406 15.01 -0.96 6.63
CA ILE A 406 15.72 -0.04 7.53
C ILE A 406 15.32 -0.29 8.97
N THR A 407 14.02 -0.47 9.23
CA THR A 407 13.52 -0.71 10.59
C THR A 407 13.99 -2.07 11.14
N ILE A 408 13.99 -3.12 10.30
CA ILE A 408 14.57 -4.43 10.65
C ILE A 408 16.05 -4.30 11.00
N LYS A 409 16.83 -3.59 10.16
CA LYS A 409 18.24 -3.31 10.44
C LYS A 409 18.42 -2.58 11.78
N ASN A 410 17.65 -1.54 12.04
CA ASN A 410 17.73 -0.76 13.26
C ASN A 410 17.41 -1.61 14.50
N PHE A 411 16.44 -2.52 14.41
CA PHE A 411 16.14 -3.48 15.46
C PHE A 411 17.28 -4.49 15.67
N LEU A 412 17.74 -5.16 14.62
CA LEU A 412 18.81 -6.17 14.70
C LEU A 412 20.15 -5.58 15.16
N THR A 413 20.41 -4.31 14.88
CA THR A 413 21.60 -3.60 15.36
C THR A 413 21.44 -2.98 16.75
N GLY A 414 20.27 -3.15 17.38
CA GLY A 414 19.99 -2.73 18.75
C GLY A 414 19.76 -1.21 18.90
N LYS A 415 19.42 -0.50 17.84
CA LYS A 415 19.10 0.94 17.92
C LYS A 415 17.80 1.21 18.68
N PHE A 416 16.86 0.27 18.68
CA PHE A 416 15.67 0.30 19.53
C PHE A 416 15.31 -1.10 20.03
N LYS A 417 14.47 -1.15 21.09
CA LYS A 417 14.01 -2.38 21.71
C LYS A 417 12.54 -2.24 22.07
N SER A 418 11.68 -2.58 21.14
CA SER A 418 10.23 -2.64 21.33
C SER A 418 9.73 -4.06 21.13
N TYR A 419 8.73 -4.47 21.91
CA TYR A 419 8.17 -5.81 21.87
C TYR A 419 6.64 -5.77 21.80
N GLY A 420 6.05 -6.89 21.36
CA GLY A 420 4.64 -6.97 21.05
C GLY A 420 4.34 -6.42 19.65
N VAL A 421 3.08 -6.13 19.40
CA VAL A 421 2.61 -5.52 18.16
C VAL A 421 3.00 -4.05 18.16
N GLN A 422 3.77 -3.64 17.17
CA GLN A 422 4.27 -2.28 17.00
C GLN A 422 3.93 -1.74 15.61
N ILE A 423 3.73 -0.43 15.52
CA ILE A 423 3.67 0.34 14.28
C ILE A 423 4.66 1.51 14.39
N PRO A 424 5.13 2.13 13.29
CA PRO A 424 6.24 3.09 13.33
C PRO A 424 5.81 4.50 13.77
N ILE A 425 5.23 4.62 14.98
CA ILE A 425 4.75 5.90 15.55
C ILE A 425 5.61 6.41 16.71
N SER A 426 6.51 5.59 17.27
CA SER A 426 7.42 6.03 18.32
C SER A 426 8.70 6.62 17.74
N ARG A 427 9.26 7.64 18.43
CA ARG A 427 10.49 8.34 17.99
C ARG A 427 11.64 7.38 17.75
N GLU A 428 11.82 6.40 18.63
CA GLU A 428 12.88 5.40 18.53
C GLU A 428 12.81 4.55 17.26
N ILE A 429 11.61 4.40 16.65
CA ILE A 429 11.40 3.66 15.42
C ILE A 429 11.44 4.62 14.21
N TYR A 430 10.64 5.70 14.22
CA TYR A 430 10.48 6.52 13.02
C TYR A 430 11.66 7.47 12.76
N GLU A 431 12.32 8.03 13.78
CA GLU A 431 13.40 8.99 13.56
C GLU A 431 14.57 8.37 12.78
N PRO A 432 15.16 7.24 13.20
CA PRO A 432 16.26 6.63 12.44
C PRO A 432 15.81 6.06 11.09
N MET A 433 14.53 5.69 10.94
CA MET A 433 13.97 5.24 9.67
C MET A 433 13.87 6.41 8.68
N LEU A 434 13.25 7.52 9.07
CA LEU A 434 13.10 8.70 8.21
C LEU A 434 14.44 9.32 7.84
N GLN A 435 15.39 9.40 8.79
CA GLN A 435 16.74 9.91 8.53
C GLN A 435 17.46 9.11 7.44
N GLU A 436 17.31 7.80 7.43
CA GLU A 436 17.95 6.97 6.41
C GLU A 436 17.19 6.99 5.08
N LEU A 437 15.85 7.06 5.11
CA LEU A 437 15.04 7.26 3.91
C LEU A 437 15.41 8.57 3.19
N GLU A 438 15.67 9.64 3.95
CA GLU A 438 16.14 10.92 3.40
C GLU A 438 17.48 10.76 2.68
N GLN A 439 18.44 10.01 3.26
CA GLN A 439 19.73 9.72 2.63
C GLN A 439 19.57 8.89 1.33
N LEU A 440 18.49 8.14 1.22
CA LEU A 440 18.13 7.36 0.03
C LEU A 440 17.22 8.14 -0.96
N GLY A 441 17.04 9.45 -0.75
CA GLY A 441 16.30 10.32 -1.64
C GLY A 441 14.79 10.36 -1.41
N ILE A 442 14.28 9.77 -0.33
CA ILE A 442 12.86 9.81 0.06
C ILE A 442 12.68 10.94 1.07
N CYS A 443 12.46 12.17 0.57
CA CYS A 443 12.48 13.41 1.34
C CYS A 443 11.15 14.13 1.27
N PHE A 444 10.62 14.55 2.42
CA PHE A 444 9.45 15.42 2.50
C PHE A 444 9.83 16.89 2.31
N GLN A 445 8.94 17.62 1.63
CA GLN A 445 9.02 19.07 1.53
C GLN A 445 7.89 19.68 2.37
N GLU A 446 8.27 20.55 3.30
CA GLU A 446 7.34 21.18 4.24
C GLU A 446 7.13 22.65 3.87
N SER A 447 5.88 23.13 3.93
CA SER A 447 5.52 24.52 3.72
C SER A 447 4.49 24.99 4.77
N GLU A 448 4.82 26.04 5.52
CA GLU A 448 3.85 26.70 6.39
C GLU A 448 2.99 27.65 5.55
N GLN A 449 1.70 27.62 5.79
CA GLN A 449 0.73 28.57 5.25
C GLN A 449 0.31 29.49 6.39
N GLY A 450 0.67 30.77 6.25
CA GLY A 450 0.35 31.81 7.22
C GLY A 450 -1.12 32.22 7.21
#